data_a3bcfea5d77bc8b7fbef4722abf80ee2
#
_entry.id   a3bcfea5d77bc8b7fbef4722abf80ee2
#
_cell.length_a   1.000
_cell.length_b   1.000
_cell.length_c   1.000
_cell.angle_alpha   90.00
_cell.angle_beta   90.00
_cell.angle_gamma   90.00
#
_symmetry.space_group_name_H-M   'P 1'
#
loop_
_entity.id
_entity.type
_entity.pdbx_description
1 polymer ?
#
loop_
_entity_poly.entity_id
_entity_poly.type
_entity_poly.pdbx_seq_one_letter_code
_entity_poly.pdbx_strand_id
1 'polypeptide(L)'
;DISEFVRTMPGVNLTGNTATGQRGNKRQIDLRGMGPENTLILIDGKPVNSRQSERISMRGERNTRGDSNWVPVEEIESITVLRGPAATRYGSGAMGGVVNIVTKKVSKEFKGQVNLYANQPQDSKEGATRRIGFNLSGPIIQDTLGFRIYGNLNKTDADAADINAGHGNDSAAGVEGVRNKDIAGRLQWKISPAQTLILDSSYSRQGNIYNGDTQNSNPRSALVNSLADGKAETARLYRSAYSLTHDGAWEWGDTKNVISYERTVNSHLPEGLAGGPEGSYTGLDFVQSRLKNLRFSSEANIPFKLGVDNVLTVGAEFTDSKLDDPASNSQGFKDQGKTDVFDGISAVRGGKASQRNWAAYVEDNISLTDKTHLIPAIRFDHNSDSGSNWSPALNFSHQIGENWLVKGGVARAYKAPNLYQTNPDFILYTRGQGCPIDAPNSVRCYYMGNGNLKPETSI
;
A
#
# COMPACT_ATOMS: atom_id res chain seq x y z
N ASP A 1 -14.36 6.84 -1.23
CA ASP A 1 -12.93 6.47 -1.20
C ASP A 1 -12.37 6.79 0.18
N ILE A 2 -11.64 5.83 0.77
CA ILE A 2 -11.03 5.97 2.11
C ILE A 2 -10.05 7.14 2.13
N SER A 3 -9.31 7.35 1.07
CA SER A 3 -8.34 8.44 0.98
C SER A 3 -9.00 9.81 1.16
N GLU A 4 -10.19 10.01 0.63
CA GLU A 4 -10.94 11.27 0.82
C GLU A 4 -11.38 11.48 2.28
N PHE A 5 -11.72 10.40 2.97
CA PHE A 5 -12.07 10.47 4.39
C PHE A 5 -10.86 10.85 5.25
N VAL A 6 -9.74 10.15 5.08
CA VAL A 6 -8.54 10.43 5.90
C VAL A 6 -7.89 11.77 5.56
N ARG A 7 -8.12 12.33 4.36
CA ARG A 7 -7.65 13.67 3.98
C ARG A 7 -8.11 14.79 4.92
N THR A 8 -9.24 14.61 5.57
CA THR A 8 -9.75 15.58 6.53
C THR A 8 -8.99 15.59 7.86
N MET A 9 -8.14 14.59 8.10
CA MET A 9 -7.36 14.49 9.32
C MET A 9 -6.10 15.37 9.24
N PRO A 10 -5.67 16.03 10.33
CA PRO A 10 -4.48 16.85 10.35
C PRO A 10 -3.22 16.07 9.95
N GLY A 11 -2.38 16.66 9.08
CA GLY A 11 -1.11 16.07 8.64
C GLY A 11 -1.27 14.92 7.62
N VAL A 12 -2.46 14.73 7.06
CA VAL A 12 -2.72 13.79 5.97
C VAL A 12 -2.84 14.54 4.66
N ASN A 13 -2.04 14.16 3.68
CA ASN A 13 -2.10 14.64 2.32
C ASN A 13 -2.47 13.51 1.36
N LEU A 14 -2.96 13.84 0.19
CA LEU A 14 -3.16 12.91 -0.90
C LEU A 14 -2.28 13.30 -2.08
N THR A 15 -1.58 12.36 -2.66
CA THR A 15 -1.00 12.48 -3.98
C THR A 15 -2.01 12.01 -5.03
N GLY A 16 -1.91 12.53 -6.26
CA GLY A 16 -2.84 12.17 -7.34
C GLY A 16 -4.23 12.78 -7.25
N ASN A 17 -4.37 13.87 -6.53
CA ASN A 17 -5.63 14.59 -6.35
C ASN A 17 -5.66 15.89 -7.16
N THR A 18 -5.48 15.79 -8.47
CA THR A 18 -5.55 16.94 -9.40
C THR A 18 -6.82 16.88 -10.24
N ALA A 19 -7.25 18.03 -10.80
CA ALA A 19 -8.42 18.11 -11.67
C ALA A 19 -8.29 17.28 -12.95
N THR A 20 -7.05 17.09 -13.43
CA THR A 20 -6.74 16.19 -14.54
C THR A 20 -6.68 14.72 -14.12
N GLY A 21 -6.74 14.45 -12.82
CA GLY A 21 -6.54 13.11 -12.30
C GLY A 21 -5.11 12.60 -12.47
N GLN A 22 -4.90 11.40 -12.02
CA GLN A 22 -3.73 10.60 -12.40
C GLN A 22 -4.21 9.31 -13.03
N ARG A 23 -3.40 8.77 -13.93
CA ARG A 23 -3.71 7.53 -14.60
C ARG A 23 -4.00 6.42 -13.58
N GLY A 24 -5.08 5.67 -13.78
CA GLY A 24 -5.49 4.60 -12.89
C GLY A 24 -6.00 5.07 -11.53
N ASN A 25 -6.38 6.35 -11.36
CA ASN A 25 -6.80 6.90 -10.07
C ASN A 25 -5.78 6.64 -8.95
N LYS A 26 -4.54 6.98 -9.18
CA LYS A 26 -3.38 6.71 -8.32
C LYS A 26 -3.34 7.55 -7.04
N ARG A 27 -4.47 7.70 -6.37
CA ARG A 27 -4.52 8.39 -5.09
C ARG A 27 -3.81 7.58 -4.03
N GLN A 28 -2.82 8.18 -3.40
CA GLN A 28 -2.06 7.58 -2.33
C GLN A 28 -2.04 8.50 -1.12
N ILE A 29 -2.10 7.90 0.06
CA ILE A 29 -2.06 8.62 1.33
C ILE A 29 -0.60 8.93 1.66
N ASP A 30 -0.35 10.20 1.98
CA ASP A 30 0.94 10.72 2.41
C ASP A 30 0.79 11.34 3.79
N LEU A 31 1.51 10.82 4.76
CA LEU A 31 1.52 11.34 6.11
C LEU A 31 2.68 12.32 6.30
N ARG A 32 2.35 13.55 6.73
CA ARG A 32 3.30 14.62 7.04
C ARG A 32 4.22 15.04 5.89
N GLY A 33 3.84 14.81 4.65
CA GLY A 33 4.68 15.16 3.49
C GLY A 33 5.92 14.28 3.32
N MET A 34 5.98 13.13 3.99
CA MET A 34 7.10 12.19 3.89
C MET A 34 7.05 11.33 2.61
N GLY A 35 5.99 11.47 1.85
CA GLY A 35 5.70 10.69 0.64
C GLY A 35 4.93 9.39 0.93
N PRO A 36 4.13 8.91 -0.05
CA PRO A 36 3.30 7.71 0.11
C PRO A 36 4.11 6.45 0.41
N GLU A 37 5.35 6.37 -0.08
CA GLU A 37 6.25 5.24 0.17
C GLU A 37 6.68 5.11 1.63
N ASN A 38 6.48 6.16 2.43
CA ASN A 38 6.75 6.21 3.87
C ASN A 38 5.48 6.15 4.73
N THR A 39 4.33 5.87 4.11
CA THR A 39 3.07 5.61 4.78
C THR A 39 2.74 4.12 4.68
N LEU A 40 2.71 3.43 5.81
CA LEU A 40 2.35 2.02 5.87
C LEU A 40 0.83 1.88 5.97
N ILE A 41 0.24 1.10 5.08
CA ILE A 41 -1.19 0.77 5.11
C ILE A 41 -1.37 -0.64 5.67
N LEU A 42 -2.26 -0.78 6.64
CA LEU A 42 -2.64 -2.06 7.23
C LEU A 42 -4.13 -2.32 7.04
N ILE A 43 -4.49 -3.57 6.89
CA ILE A 43 -5.87 -4.08 7.04
C ILE A 43 -5.88 -5.06 8.20
N ASP A 44 -6.63 -4.77 9.24
CA ASP A 44 -6.68 -5.55 10.48
C ASP A 44 -5.27 -5.88 11.02
N GLY A 45 -4.40 -4.87 11.05
CA GLY A 45 -3.02 -4.98 11.53
C GLY A 45 -2.04 -5.67 10.59
N LYS A 46 -2.48 -6.14 9.41
CA LYS A 46 -1.64 -6.83 8.43
C LYS A 46 -1.21 -5.88 7.31
N PRO A 47 0.10 -5.75 7.01
CA PRO A 47 0.58 -4.88 5.94
C PRO A 47 -0.02 -5.22 4.57
N VAL A 48 -0.37 -4.19 3.82
CA VAL A 48 -0.78 -4.26 2.42
C VAL A 48 0.39 -3.83 1.55
N ASN A 49 0.81 -4.69 0.63
CA ASN A 49 2.00 -4.46 -0.19
C ASN A 49 1.70 -4.38 -1.69
N SER A 50 0.43 -4.31 -2.08
CA SER A 50 0.03 -4.41 -3.48
C SER A 50 0.66 -3.34 -4.38
N ARG A 51 0.91 -2.12 -3.87
CA ARG A 51 1.60 -1.06 -4.63
C ARG A 51 3.03 -1.43 -5.01
N GLN A 52 3.69 -2.32 -4.27
CA GLN A 52 5.05 -2.77 -4.56
C GLN A 52 5.11 -3.73 -5.77
N SER A 53 3.99 -4.11 -6.34
CA SER A 53 3.91 -4.82 -7.62
C SER A 53 4.17 -3.94 -8.84
N GLU A 54 4.38 -2.64 -8.65
CA GLU A 54 4.67 -1.67 -9.70
C GLU A 54 5.98 -0.94 -9.41
N ARG A 55 6.75 -0.70 -10.45
CA ARG A 55 8.01 0.06 -10.37
C ARG A 55 7.78 1.49 -9.89
N ILE A 56 8.78 2.06 -9.27
CA ILE A 56 8.84 3.49 -8.99
C ILE A 56 9.33 4.21 -10.25
N SER A 57 8.61 5.27 -10.66
CA SER A 57 9.07 6.17 -11.71
C SER A 57 10.23 7.03 -11.21
N MET A 58 10.87 7.77 -12.13
CA MET A 58 11.92 8.75 -11.82
C MET A 58 11.46 9.82 -10.81
N ARG A 59 10.19 10.12 -10.76
CA ARG A 59 9.60 11.11 -9.84
C ARG A 59 9.15 10.53 -8.51
N GLY A 60 9.42 9.26 -8.25
CA GLY A 60 9.01 8.56 -7.04
C GLY A 60 7.55 8.11 -7.02
N GLU A 61 6.83 8.28 -8.11
CA GLU A 61 5.44 7.84 -8.23
C GLU A 61 5.38 6.40 -8.74
N ARG A 62 4.33 5.69 -8.36
CA ARG A 62 4.01 4.36 -8.87
C ARG A 62 2.75 4.39 -9.73
N ASN A 63 2.74 3.63 -10.81
CA ASN A 63 1.60 3.48 -11.70
C ASN A 63 0.51 2.54 -11.15
N THR A 64 0.22 2.64 -9.86
CA THR A 64 -0.77 1.83 -9.19
C THR A 64 -1.71 2.67 -8.33
N ARG A 65 -2.87 2.12 -7.97
CA ARG A 65 -3.91 2.82 -7.20
C ARG A 65 -3.62 2.98 -5.72
N GLY A 66 -2.45 2.58 -5.27
CA GLY A 66 -2.13 2.56 -3.85
C GLY A 66 -2.86 1.43 -3.09
N ASP A 67 -2.66 1.39 -1.79
CA ASP A 67 -3.06 0.28 -0.94
C ASP A 67 -4.31 0.57 -0.08
N SER A 68 -4.97 1.72 -0.27
CA SER A 68 -6.04 2.17 0.63
C SER A 68 -7.45 1.70 0.25
N ASN A 69 -7.68 1.22 -0.97
CA ASN A 69 -9.03 0.97 -1.49
C ASN A 69 -9.37 -0.51 -1.66
N TRP A 70 -8.80 -1.38 -0.82
CA TRP A 70 -9.05 -2.82 -0.88
C TRP A 70 -10.26 -3.29 -0.05
N VAL A 71 -10.78 -2.44 0.84
CA VAL A 71 -11.95 -2.71 1.66
C VAL A 71 -13.06 -1.74 1.29
N PRO A 72 -14.26 -2.21 0.92
CA PRO A 72 -15.42 -1.34 0.73
C PRO A 72 -15.70 -0.51 1.98
N VAL A 73 -16.10 0.74 1.82
CA VAL A 73 -16.32 1.67 2.94
C VAL A 73 -17.34 1.15 3.93
N GLU A 74 -18.39 0.47 3.43
CA GLU A 74 -19.45 -0.10 4.24
C GLU A 74 -19.00 -1.25 5.15
N GLU A 75 -17.83 -1.83 4.86
CA GLU A 75 -17.26 -2.95 5.61
C GLU A 75 -16.19 -2.52 6.62
N ILE A 76 -15.95 -1.22 6.71
CA ILE A 76 -14.99 -0.64 7.66
C ILE A 76 -15.66 -0.32 8.96
N GLU A 77 -15.07 -0.75 10.08
CA GLU A 77 -15.47 -0.38 11.43
C GLU A 77 -14.79 0.92 11.86
N SER A 78 -13.49 1.03 11.63
CA SER A 78 -12.71 2.21 12.00
C SER A 78 -11.43 2.33 11.16
N ILE A 79 -10.89 3.54 11.11
CA ILE A 79 -9.58 3.84 10.53
C ILE A 79 -8.76 4.55 11.60
N THR A 80 -7.61 3.97 11.93
CA THR A 80 -6.66 4.54 12.88
C THR A 80 -5.45 5.10 12.13
N VAL A 81 -5.09 6.35 12.39
CA VAL A 81 -3.91 7.00 11.81
C VAL A 81 -2.91 7.29 12.90
N LEU A 82 -1.76 6.63 12.84
CA LEU A 82 -0.59 6.90 13.66
C LEU A 82 0.37 7.78 12.86
N ARG A 83 0.64 8.99 13.33
CA ARG A 83 1.51 9.97 12.66
C ARG A 83 2.89 9.96 13.28
N GLY A 84 3.89 10.04 12.43
CA GLY A 84 5.29 10.06 12.85
C GLY A 84 5.96 8.69 12.81
N PRO A 85 7.24 8.62 13.18
CA PRO A 85 8.03 7.41 13.07
C PRO A 85 7.45 6.25 13.88
N ALA A 86 7.18 5.13 13.23
CA ALA A 86 6.58 3.96 13.84
C ALA A 86 7.37 2.66 13.54
N ALA A 87 8.65 2.77 13.15
CA ALA A 87 9.46 1.63 12.74
C ALA A 87 9.68 0.61 13.86
N THR A 88 9.68 1.02 15.12
CA THR A 88 9.86 0.13 16.27
C THR A 88 8.77 -0.93 16.36
N ARG A 89 7.53 -0.60 16.02
CA ARG A 89 6.43 -1.59 16.02
C ARG A 89 6.17 -2.17 14.63
N TYR A 90 6.33 -1.40 13.57
CA TYR A 90 5.84 -1.74 12.24
C TYR A 90 6.96 -1.96 11.22
N GLY A 91 8.22 -1.67 11.57
CA GLY A 91 9.37 -1.90 10.71
C GLY A 91 9.53 -0.87 9.59
N SER A 92 10.02 -1.34 8.46
CA SER A 92 10.31 -0.51 7.29
C SER A 92 9.06 0.14 6.68
N GLY A 93 9.21 1.38 6.20
CA GLY A 93 8.16 2.07 5.45
C GLY A 93 7.15 2.84 6.30
N ALA A 94 7.35 2.94 7.62
CA ALA A 94 6.50 3.67 8.54
C ALA A 94 7.13 4.97 9.06
N MET A 95 7.95 5.65 8.24
CA MET A 95 8.62 6.90 8.62
C MET A 95 7.64 8.06 8.78
N GLY A 96 6.64 8.17 7.91
CA GLY A 96 5.54 9.14 8.00
C GLY A 96 4.45 8.71 8.97
N GLY A 97 4.28 7.42 9.14
CA GLY A 97 3.28 6.83 10.01
C GLY A 97 2.56 5.63 9.41
N VAL A 98 1.43 5.29 10.04
CA VAL A 98 0.64 4.09 9.73
C VAL A 98 -0.84 4.45 9.62
N VAL A 99 -1.52 3.90 8.62
CA VAL A 99 -2.97 3.91 8.49
C VAL A 99 -3.47 2.47 8.65
N ASN A 100 -4.19 2.18 9.71
CA ASN A 100 -4.78 0.86 9.93
C ASN A 100 -6.29 0.90 9.66
N ILE A 101 -6.73 0.13 8.69
CA ILE A 101 -8.13 -0.05 8.31
C ILE A 101 -8.65 -1.27 9.06
N VAL A 102 -9.58 -1.06 9.97
CA VAL A 102 -10.18 -2.12 10.78
C VAL A 102 -11.51 -2.51 10.17
N THR A 103 -11.68 -3.77 9.82
CA THR A 103 -12.92 -4.31 9.26
C THR A 103 -13.93 -4.66 10.37
N LYS A 104 -15.22 -4.66 10.02
CA LYS A 104 -16.29 -5.05 10.94
C LYS A 104 -16.09 -6.47 11.47
N LYS A 105 -16.42 -6.68 12.73
CA LYS A 105 -16.27 -7.97 13.42
C LYS A 105 -17.41 -8.95 13.06
N VAL A 106 -17.18 -10.23 13.35
CA VAL A 106 -18.22 -11.25 13.32
C VAL A 106 -19.32 -10.90 14.33
N SER A 107 -20.57 -10.92 13.89
CA SER A 107 -21.72 -10.62 14.73
C SER A 107 -22.07 -11.78 15.67
N LYS A 108 -22.52 -11.47 16.88
CA LYS A 108 -23.06 -12.46 17.83
C LYS A 108 -24.42 -13.01 17.42
N GLU A 109 -25.18 -12.22 16.66
CA GLU A 109 -26.45 -12.59 16.09
C GLU A 109 -26.38 -12.64 14.58
N PHE A 110 -27.23 -13.43 13.95
CA PHE A 110 -27.30 -13.48 12.51
C PHE A 110 -27.82 -12.14 11.96
N LYS A 111 -27.00 -11.48 11.14
CA LYS A 111 -27.30 -10.18 10.52
C LYS A 111 -26.91 -10.20 9.04
N GLY A 112 -27.74 -9.58 8.24
CA GLY A 112 -27.48 -9.37 6.81
C GLY A 112 -27.84 -7.95 6.42
N GLN A 113 -27.12 -7.41 5.44
CA GLN A 113 -27.34 -6.08 4.90
C GLN A 113 -27.08 -6.08 3.41
N VAL A 114 -27.93 -5.35 2.68
CA VAL A 114 -27.68 -4.97 1.29
C VAL A 114 -27.52 -3.46 1.25
N ASN A 115 -26.45 -3.00 0.64
CA ASN A 115 -26.13 -1.58 0.49
C ASN A 115 -26.25 -1.18 -0.97
N LEU A 116 -27.02 -0.16 -1.25
CA LEU A 116 -27.13 0.48 -2.53
C LEU A 116 -26.63 1.92 -2.41
N TYR A 117 -25.69 2.30 -3.26
CA TYR A 117 -25.16 3.66 -3.29
C TYR A 117 -25.17 4.20 -4.71
N ALA A 118 -25.66 5.42 -4.87
CA ALA A 118 -25.59 6.15 -6.11
C ALA A 118 -25.17 7.60 -5.83
N ASN A 119 -24.24 8.08 -6.59
CA ASN A 119 -23.83 9.49 -6.58
C ASN A 119 -23.88 10.02 -8.02
N GLN A 120 -24.66 11.04 -8.23
CA GLN A 120 -24.74 11.78 -9.48
C GLN A 120 -24.14 13.17 -9.23
N PRO A 121 -22.98 13.51 -9.79
CA PRO A 121 -22.39 14.83 -9.65
C PRO A 121 -23.31 15.92 -10.22
N GLN A 122 -23.16 17.15 -9.71
CA GLN A 122 -23.88 18.31 -10.25
C GLN A 122 -23.39 18.69 -11.63
N ASP A 123 -22.08 18.61 -11.85
CA ASP A 123 -21.51 18.76 -13.19
C ASP A 123 -21.72 17.44 -13.96
N SER A 124 -22.44 17.53 -15.05
CA SER A 124 -22.73 16.38 -15.93
C SER A 124 -21.47 15.82 -16.62
N LYS A 125 -20.36 16.55 -16.57
CA LYS A 125 -19.06 16.10 -17.08
C LYS A 125 -18.28 15.23 -16.09
N GLU A 126 -18.63 15.26 -14.81
CA GLU A 126 -18.02 14.39 -13.81
C GLU A 126 -18.65 12.99 -13.81
N GLY A 127 -17.86 11.97 -13.51
CA GLY A 127 -18.29 10.58 -13.55
C GLY A 127 -19.21 10.20 -12.37
N ALA A 128 -20.39 9.66 -12.68
CA ALA A 128 -21.34 9.14 -11.70
C ALA A 128 -20.85 7.81 -11.07
N THR A 129 -21.15 7.61 -9.79
CA THR A 129 -20.83 6.36 -9.08
C THR A 129 -22.07 5.55 -8.75
N ARG A 130 -22.00 4.24 -8.98
CA ARG A 130 -23.01 3.26 -8.57
C ARG A 130 -22.32 2.10 -7.88
N ARG A 131 -22.87 1.71 -6.73
CA ARG A 131 -22.34 0.61 -5.95
C ARG A 131 -23.44 -0.25 -5.37
N ILE A 132 -23.24 -1.56 -5.40
CA ILE A 132 -24.06 -2.53 -4.70
C ILE A 132 -23.15 -3.42 -3.87
N GLY A 133 -23.51 -3.62 -2.62
CA GLY A 133 -22.81 -4.50 -1.71
C GLY A 133 -23.76 -5.28 -0.84
N PHE A 134 -23.28 -6.41 -0.34
CA PHE A 134 -23.96 -7.19 0.68
C PHE A 134 -22.98 -7.60 1.76
N ASN A 135 -23.48 -7.81 2.95
CA ASN A 135 -22.77 -8.54 4.00
C ASN A 135 -23.72 -9.46 4.75
N LEU A 136 -23.14 -10.52 5.29
CA LEU A 136 -23.80 -11.50 6.10
C LEU A 136 -22.85 -11.91 7.21
N SER A 137 -23.32 -11.95 8.45
CA SER A 137 -22.50 -12.30 9.59
C SER A 137 -23.37 -12.93 10.68
N GLY A 138 -22.82 -13.87 11.41
CA GLY A 138 -23.50 -14.47 12.55
C GLY A 138 -22.86 -15.78 13.00
N PRO A 139 -23.47 -16.44 14.00
CA PRO A 139 -23.03 -17.72 14.49
C PRO A 139 -23.41 -18.85 13.51
N ILE A 140 -22.46 -19.79 13.29
CA ILE A 140 -22.71 -21.11 12.75
C ILE A 140 -23.01 -22.05 13.90
N ILE A 141 -22.21 -21.96 14.96
CA ILE A 141 -22.43 -22.60 16.27
C ILE A 141 -22.37 -21.48 17.31
N GLN A 142 -23.45 -21.33 18.06
CA GLN A 142 -23.56 -20.26 19.05
C GLN A 142 -22.36 -20.24 20.00
N ASP A 143 -21.81 -19.05 20.22
CA ASP A 143 -20.64 -18.76 21.08
C ASP A 143 -19.35 -19.52 20.75
N THR A 144 -19.33 -20.29 19.68
CA THR A 144 -18.18 -21.14 19.31
C THR A 144 -17.63 -20.82 17.93
N LEU A 145 -18.46 -20.89 16.88
CA LEU A 145 -18.04 -20.70 15.49
C LEU A 145 -18.92 -19.63 14.84
N GLY A 146 -18.32 -18.56 14.41
CA GLY A 146 -18.98 -17.48 13.69
C GLY A 146 -18.35 -17.22 12.34
N PHE A 147 -19.09 -16.54 11.48
CA PHE A 147 -18.62 -16.16 10.15
C PHE A 147 -19.05 -14.74 9.81
N ARG A 148 -18.32 -14.20 8.86
CA ARG A 148 -18.67 -12.97 8.15
C ARG A 148 -18.27 -13.12 6.68
N ILE A 149 -19.18 -12.75 5.78
CA ILE A 149 -18.93 -12.67 4.36
C ILE A 149 -19.45 -11.36 3.82
N TYR A 150 -18.74 -10.74 2.90
CA TYR A 150 -19.23 -9.61 2.14
C TYR A 150 -18.80 -9.66 0.68
N GLY A 151 -19.59 -9.01 -0.16
CA GLY A 151 -19.27 -8.77 -1.55
C GLY A 151 -19.65 -7.35 -1.96
N ASN A 152 -18.95 -6.82 -2.97
CA ASN A 152 -19.17 -5.47 -3.44
C ASN A 152 -18.86 -5.37 -4.94
N LEU A 153 -19.73 -4.66 -5.65
CA LEU A 153 -19.51 -4.23 -7.03
C LEU A 153 -19.63 -2.70 -7.07
N ASN A 154 -18.56 -2.04 -7.52
CA ASN A 154 -18.52 -0.59 -7.64
C ASN A 154 -18.12 -0.20 -9.06
N LYS A 155 -18.87 0.74 -9.62
CA LYS A 155 -18.54 1.39 -10.89
C LYS A 155 -18.65 2.90 -10.71
N THR A 156 -17.57 3.60 -11.07
CA THR A 156 -17.56 5.05 -11.27
C THR A 156 -17.28 5.29 -12.73
N ASP A 157 -18.13 6.03 -13.42
CA ASP A 157 -17.90 6.41 -14.81
C ASP A 157 -16.69 7.37 -14.89
N ALA A 158 -16.00 7.37 -16.01
CA ALA A 158 -14.94 8.35 -16.25
C ALA A 158 -15.55 9.74 -16.48
N ASP A 159 -14.79 10.79 -16.17
CA ASP A 159 -15.14 12.14 -16.55
C ASP A 159 -15.29 12.27 -18.08
N ALA A 160 -16.06 13.24 -18.51
CA ALA A 160 -16.18 13.57 -19.94
C ALA A 160 -14.81 13.98 -20.52
N ALA A 161 -14.54 13.58 -21.75
CA ALA A 161 -13.25 13.84 -22.40
C ALA A 161 -12.94 15.35 -22.55
N ASP A 162 -13.96 16.19 -22.50
CA ASP A 162 -13.86 17.64 -22.63
C ASP A 162 -14.00 18.41 -21.32
N ILE A 163 -13.91 17.73 -20.15
CA ILE A 163 -14.09 18.38 -18.84
C ILE A 163 -13.08 19.50 -18.61
N ASN A 164 -11.87 19.36 -19.13
CA ASN A 164 -10.80 20.35 -19.05
C ASN A 164 -10.68 21.23 -20.34
N ALA A 165 -11.66 21.17 -21.23
CA ALA A 165 -11.65 21.98 -22.45
C ALA A 165 -11.67 23.48 -22.14
N GLY A 166 -10.90 24.25 -22.91
CA GLY A 166 -10.77 25.71 -22.72
C GLY A 166 -9.46 26.16 -22.07
N HIS A 167 -8.63 25.20 -21.62
CA HIS A 167 -7.31 25.48 -21.04
C HIS A 167 -6.15 25.31 -22.04
N GLY A 168 -6.41 25.49 -23.32
CA GLY A 168 -5.44 25.34 -24.42
C GLY A 168 -5.92 24.33 -25.47
N ASN A 169 -5.13 24.17 -26.55
CA ASN A 169 -5.50 23.28 -27.66
C ASN A 169 -5.36 21.77 -27.29
N ASP A 170 -4.63 21.46 -26.24
CA ASP A 170 -4.38 20.10 -25.73
C ASP A 170 -4.85 20.00 -24.31
N SER A 171 -6.15 19.76 -24.10
CA SER A 171 -6.67 19.54 -22.75
C SER A 171 -6.34 18.13 -22.27
N ALA A 172 -5.78 18.04 -21.07
CA ALA A 172 -5.59 16.77 -20.37
C ALA A 172 -6.95 16.14 -20.04
N ALA A 173 -7.01 14.82 -20.07
CA ALA A 173 -8.18 14.08 -19.61
C ALA A 173 -8.47 14.35 -18.14
N GLY A 174 -9.74 14.24 -17.75
CA GLY A 174 -10.17 14.26 -16.35
C GLY A 174 -9.87 12.95 -15.63
N VAL A 175 -10.59 12.72 -14.54
CA VAL A 175 -10.42 11.51 -13.72
C VAL A 175 -10.94 10.28 -14.46
N GLU A 176 -10.15 9.22 -14.49
CA GLU A 176 -10.56 7.92 -15.03
C GLU A 176 -11.69 7.30 -14.22
N GLY A 177 -12.51 6.51 -14.89
CA GLY A 177 -13.50 5.69 -14.20
C GLY A 177 -12.89 4.49 -13.50
N VAL A 178 -13.71 3.84 -12.69
CA VAL A 178 -13.32 2.71 -11.82
C VAL A 178 -14.32 1.57 -11.94
N ARG A 179 -13.82 0.33 -11.98
CA ARG A 179 -14.61 -0.90 -11.84
C ARG A 179 -13.96 -1.78 -10.79
N ASN A 180 -14.59 -1.90 -9.63
CA ASN A 180 -14.09 -2.73 -8.54
C ASN A 180 -15.04 -3.86 -8.23
N LYS A 181 -14.48 -5.02 -7.91
CA LYS A 181 -15.19 -6.22 -7.46
C LYS A 181 -14.44 -6.77 -6.25
N ASP A 182 -15.17 -6.97 -5.16
CA ASP A 182 -14.60 -7.45 -3.91
C ASP A 182 -15.45 -8.59 -3.36
N ILE A 183 -14.79 -9.60 -2.81
CA ILE A 183 -15.41 -10.63 -1.99
C ILE A 183 -14.44 -11.00 -0.87
N ALA A 184 -14.94 -11.11 0.33
CA ALA A 184 -14.15 -11.53 1.49
C ALA A 184 -14.97 -12.35 2.45
N GLY A 185 -14.29 -13.21 3.20
CA GLY A 185 -14.88 -14.04 4.24
C GLY A 185 -13.97 -14.17 5.43
N ARG A 186 -14.61 -14.33 6.61
CA ARG A 186 -13.95 -14.60 7.88
C ARG A 186 -14.67 -15.74 8.59
N LEU A 187 -13.89 -16.68 9.11
CA LEU A 187 -14.34 -17.66 10.10
C LEU A 187 -13.63 -17.39 11.41
N GLN A 188 -14.38 -17.33 12.49
CA GLN A 188 -13.86 -17.15 13.84
C GLN A 188 -14.28 -18.34 14.70
N TRP A 189 -13.30 -19.08 15.17
CA TRP A 189 -13.51 -20.24 16.02
C TRP A 189 -12.93 -20.01 17.40
N LYS A 190 -13.79 -19.93 18.40
CA LYS A 190 -13.43 -19.91 19.80
C LYS A 190 -13.22 -21.35 20.26
N ILE A 191 -11.96 -21.83 20.21
CA ILE A 191 -11.57 -23.18 20.60
C ILE A 191 -11.85 -23.39 22.10
N SER A 192 -11.59 -22.34 22.89
CA SER A 192 -11.83 -22.26 24.32
C SER A 192 -12.12 -20.80 24.69
N PRO A 193 -12.55 -20.49 25.93
CA PRO A 193 -12.67 -19.10 26.38
C PRO A 193 -11.37 -18.29 26.25
N ALA A 194 -10.21 -18.96 26.25
CA ALA A 194 -8.89 -18.36 26.21
C ALA A 194 -8.24 -18.35 24.81
N GLN A 195 -8.78 -19.08 23.84
CA GLN A 195 -8.14 -19.23 22.54
C GLN A 195 -9.10 -19.09 21.38
N THR A 196 -8.73 -18.28 20.41
CA THR A 196 -9.52 -18.02 19.19
C THR A 196 -8.62 -18.19 17.97
N LEU A 197 -9.15 -18.88 16.96
CA LEU A 197 -8.58 -18.93 15.62
C LEU A 197 -9.46 -18.10 14.66
N ILE A 198 -8.83 -17.29 13.83
CA ILE A 198 -9.49 -16.47 12.83
C ILE A 198 -8.87 -16.78 11.46
N LEU A 199 -9.69 -17.25 10.54
CA LEU A 199 -9.33 -17.46 9.15
C LEU A 199 -9.95 -16.35 8.31
N ASP A 200 -9.10 -15.59 7.62
CA ASP A 200 -9.52 -14.55 6.67
C ASP A 200 -9.12 -14.93 5.24
N SER A 201 -10.03 -14.66 4.31
CA SER A 201 -9.80 -14.78 2.89
C SER A 201 -10.43 -13.62 2.15
N SER A 202 -9.71 -13.00 1.25
CA SER A 202 -10.23 -11.92 0.41
C SER A 202 -9.72 -12.01 -1.02
N TYR A 203 -10.56 -11.60 -1.95
CA TYR A 203 -10.22 -11.40 -3.35
C TYR A 203 -10.81 -10.08 -3.82
N SER A 204 -9.98 -9.27 -4.44
CA SER A 204 -10.38 -7.97 -4.99
C SER A 204 -9.81 -7.78 -6.38
N ARG A 205 -10.60 -7.18 -7.25
CA ARG A 205 -10.22 -6.75 -8.58
C ARG A 205 -10.56 -5.27 -8.76
N GLN A 206 -9.57 -4.49 -9.11
CA GLN A 206 -9.73 -3.09 -9.46
C GLN A 206 -9.39 -2.89 -10.94
N GLY A 207 -10.31 -2.32 -11.71
CA GLY A 207 -10.11 -1.93 -13.10
C GLY A 207 -10.36 -0.44 -13.30
N ASN A 208 -9.81 0.15 -14.34
CA ASN A 208 -10.10 1.52 -14.73
C ASN A 208 -11.08 1.59 -15.92
N ILE A 209 -11.58 2.79 -16.19
CA ILE A 209 -12.25 3.17 -17.44
C ILE A 209 -11.44 4.33 -17.98
N TYR A 210 -10.67 4.09 -19.02
CA TYR A 210 -9.76 5.06 -19.60
C TYR A 210 -10.52 6.16 -20.37
N ASN A 211 -10.12 7.40 -20.23
CA ASN A 211 -10.72 8.55 -20.88
C ASN A 211 -9.70 9.49 -21.56
N GLY A 212 -8.44 9.08 -21.68
CA GLY A 212 -7.39 9.84 -22.33
C GLY A 212 -6.16 10.06 -21.47
N ASP A 213 -5.15 10.70 -22.03
CA ASP A 213 -3.93 11.02 -21.30
C ASP A 213 -4.14 12.24 -20.39
N THR A 214 -3.60 12.16 -19.18
CA THR A 214 -3.67 13.24 -18.18
C THR A 214 -2.54 14.27 -18.33
N GLN A 215 -1.58 14.03 -19.22
CA GLN A 215 -0.45 14.92 -19.46
C GLN A 215 -0.60 15.69 -20.77
N ASN A 216 -0.69 17.00 -20.70
CA ASN A 216 -0.74 17.86 -21.88
C ASN A 216 0.50 17.76 -22.79
N SER A 217 1.64 17.35 -22.23
CA SER A 217 2.89 17.18 -22.97
C SER A 217 2.94 15.92 -23.84
N ASN A 218 2.04 14.96 -23.60
CA ASN A 218 2.02 13.73 -24.38
C ASN A 218 1.27 13.92 -25.70
N PRO A 219 1.80 13.39 -26.81
CA PRO A 219 1.10 13.48 -28.09
C PRO A 219 -0.18 12.65 -28.06
N ARG A 220 -1.27 13.21 -28.57
CA ARG A 220 -2.49 12.44 -28.82
C ARG A 220 -2.25 11.50 -30.00
N SER A 221 -2.20 10.21 -29.71
CA SER A 221 -2.07 9.18 -30.74
C SER A 221 -3.43 8.60 -31.10
N ALA A 222 -3.53 8.00 -32.28
CA ALA A 222 -4.74 7.28 -32.70
C ALA A 222 -5.06 6.14 -31.71
N LEU A 223 -4.05 5.48 -31.17
CA LEU A 223 -4.21 4.45 -30.14
C LEU A 223 -4.84 5.01 -28.87
N VAL A 224 -4.31 6.12 -28.33
CA VAL A 224 -4.81 6.76 -27.11
C VAL A 224 -6.27 7.20 -27.30
N ASN A 225 -6.58 7.83 -28.42
CA ASN A 225 -7.95 8.25 -28.74
C ASN A 225 -8.91 7.06 -28.85
N SER A 226 -8.52 6.01 -29.57
CA SER A 226 -9.34 4.79 -29.70
C SER A 226 -9.62 4.11 -28.35
N LEU A 227 -8.64 4.06 -27.47
CA LEU A 227 -8.82 3.51 -26.11
C LEU A 227 -9.77 4.38 -25.26
N ALA A 228 -9.65 5.71 -25.37
CA ALA A 228 -10.49 6.65 -24.65
C ALA A 228 -11.94 6.62 -25.16
N ASP A 229 -12.15 6.67 -26.46
CA ASP A 229 -13.47 6.62 -27.10
C ASP A 229 -14.18 5.30 -26.80
N GLY A 230 -13.43 4.19 -26.79
CA GLY A 230 -13.91 2.88 -26.42
C GLY A 230 -14.13 2.69 -24.92
N LYS A 231 -13.79 3.66 -24.06
CA LYS A 231 -13.82 3.54 -22.60
C LYS A 231 -13.15 2.26 -22.12
N ALA A 232 -11.99 1.98 -22.71
CA ALA A 232 -11.27 0.73 -22.53
C ALA A 232 -10.82 0.54 -21.07
N GLU A 233 -10.75 -0.71 -20.63
CA GLU A 233 -10.06 -1.06 -19.40
C GLU A 233 -8.58 -1.30 -19.72
N THR A 234 -7.71 -0.43 -19.28
CA THR A 234 -6.28 -0.42 -19.62
C THR A 234 -5.38 -0.86 -18.48
N ALA A 235 -5.90 -0.88 -17.27
CA ALA A 235 -5.19 -1.32 -16.07
C ALA A 235 -6.10 -2.13 -15.15
N ARG A 236 -5.57 -3.25 -14.66
CA ARG A 236 -6.25 -4.17 -13.74
C ARG A 236 -5.31 -4.55 -12.62
N LEU A 237 -5.80 -4.45 -11.41
CA LEU A 237 -5.07 -4.87 -10.22
C LEU A 237 -5.87 -5.94 -9.49
N TYR A 238 -5.27 -7.11 -9.30
CA TYR A 238 -5.88 -8.24 -8.60
C TYR A 238 -5.14 -8.46 -7.29
N ARG A 239 -5.86 -8.61 -6.20
CA ARG A 239 -5.29 -8.93 -4.91
C ARG A 239 -6.03 -10.09 -4.28
N SER A 240 -5.28 -11.13 -3.89
CA SER A 240 -5.74 -12.23 -3.05
C SER A 240 -4.97 -12.19 -1.75
N ALA A 241 -5.66 -12.24 -0.62
CA ALA A 241 -5.04 -12.26 0.69
C ALA A 241 -5.70 -13.32 1.58
N TYR A 242 -4.85 -14.06 2.29
CA TYR A 242 -5.26 -15.14 3.20
C TYR A 242 -4.50 -14.98 4.49
N SER A 243 -5.15 -15.21 5.63
CA SER A 243 -4.45 -15.22 6.91
C SER A 243 -5.11 -16.15 7.91
N LEU A 244 -4.29 -16.70 8.77
CA LEU A 244 -4.70 -17.41 9.97
C LEU A 244 -4.12 -16.68 11.18
N THR A 245 -5.00 -16.29 12.09
CA THR A 245 -4.65 -15.61 13.34
C THR A 245 -5.02 -16.49 14.51
N HIS A 246 -4.10 -16.67 15.45
CA HIS A 246 -4.36 -17.26 16.76
C HIS A 246 -4.21 -16.18 17.82
N ASP A 247 -5.30 -15.93 18.55
CA ASP A 247 -5.33 -15.08 19.74
C ASP A 247 -5.41 -16.00 20.98
N GLY A 248 -4.47 -15.84 21.90
CA GLY A 248 -4.41 -16.60 23.15
C GLY A 248 -4.42 -15.68 24.37
N ALA A 249 -5.24 -16.00 25.35
CA ALA A 249 -5.24 -15.38 26.68
C ALA A 249 -4.72 -16.42 27.69
N TRP A 250 -3.58 -16.14 28.32
CA TRP A 250 -2.88 -17.03 29.24
C TRP A 250 -2.83 -16.41 30.62
N GLU A 251 -2.53 -17.18 31.64
CA GLU A 251 -2.37 -16.64 33.01
C GLU A 251 -1.28 -15.58 33.10
N TRP A 252 -0.25 -15.69 32.26
CA TRP A 252 0.91 -14.79 32.24
C TRP A 252 0.79 -13.61 31.28
N GLY A 253 -0.24 -13.56 30.45
CA GLY A 253 -0.43 -12.51 29.46
C GLY A 253 -1.23 -12.95 28.24
N ASP A 254 -1.11 -12.27 27.14
CA ASP A 254 -1.77 -12.62 25.89
C ASP A 254 -0.78 -12.78 24.74
N THR A 255 -1.20 -13.51 23.71
CA THR A 255 -0.43 -13.75 22.49
C THR A 255 -1.27 -13.54 21.24
N LYS A 256 -0.63 -13.04 20.20
CA LYS A 256 -1.18 -12.99 18.85
C LYS A 256 -0.16 -13.55 17.87
N ASN A 257 -0.56 -14.61 17.15
CA ASN A 257 0.25 -15.23 16.11
C ASN A 257 -0.49 -15.14 14.79
N VAL A 258 0.18 -14.66 13.74
CA VAL A 258 -0.42 -14.47 12.42
C VAL A 258 0.50 -15.06 11.37
N ILE A 259 -0.06 -15.90 10.52
CA ILE A 259 0.52 -16.24 9.23
C ILE A 259 -0.34 -15.64 8.13
N SER A 260 0.24 -14.93 7.20
CA SER A 260 -0.49 -14.29 6.10
C SER A 260 0.22 -14.45 4.77
N TYR A 261 -0.56 -14.59 3.73
CA TYR A 261 -0.11 -14.67 2.35
C TYR A 261 -0.89 -13.67 1.50
N GLU A 262 -0.18 -12.84 0.76
CA GLU A 262 -0.74 -11.88 -0.17
C GLU A 262 -0.16 -12.11 -1.56
N ARG A 263 -1.01 -12.14 -2.57
CA ARG A 263 -0.63 -12.16 -3.98
C ARG A 263 -1.28 -11.00 -4.70
N THR A 264 -0.48 -10.21 -5.39
CA THR A 264 -0.94 -9.12 -6.24
C THR A 264 -0.50 -9.38 -7.67
N VAL A 265 -1.42 -9.18 -8.62
CA VAL A 265 -1.13 -9.17 -10.05
C VAL A 265 -1.53 -7.81 -10.58
N ASN A 266 -0.56 -7.04 -11.05
CA ASN A 266 -0.77 -5.79 -11.75
C ASN A 266 -0.68 -6.08 -13.26
N SER A 267 -1.78 -5.83 -13.98
CA SER A 267 -1.90 -6.11 -15.41
C SER A 267 -2.34 -4.82 -16.11
N HIS A 268 -1.51 -4.30 -16.99
CA HIS A 268 -1.78 -3.05 -17.67
C HIS A 268 -1.25 -3.06 -19.11
N LEU A 269 -1.75 -2.15 -19.92
CA LEU A 269 -1.18 -1.92 -21.25
C LEU A 269 0.22 -1.32 -21.12
N PRO A 270 1.15 -1.64 -22.05
CA PRO A 270 2.50 -1.10 -22.00
C PRO A 270 2.48 0.41 -22.19
N GLU A 271 3.26 1.09 -21.36
CA GLU A 271 3.39 2.54 -21.32
C GLU A 271 4.76 2.99 -21.80
N GLY A 272 4.80 4.16 -22.41
CA GLY A 272 6.05 4.86 -22.67
C GLY A 272 6.77 5.18 -21.36
N LEU A 273 8.08 5.15 -21.42
CA LEU A 273 8.96 5.33 -20.28
C LEU A 273 9.47 6.76 -20.18
N ALA A 274 10.12 7.04 -19.06
CA ALA A 274 10.86 8.28 -18.87
C ALA A 274 11.77 8.54 -20.08
N GLY A 275 11.64 9.74 -20.63
CA GLY A 275 12.36 10.12 -21.84
C GLY A 275 11.67 9.80 -23.18
N GLY A 276 10.54 9.14 -23.14
CA GLY A 276 9.54 9.03 -24.21
C GLY A 276 8.25 9.75 -23.84
N PRO A 277 7.12 9.40 -24.43
CA PRO A 277 5.79 9.81 -23.93
C PRO A 277 5.50 9.04 -22.64
N GLU A 278 6.14 9.43 -21.54
CA GLU A 278 6.00 8.77 -20.24
C GLU A 278 4.54 8.67 -19.84
N GLY A 279 4.14 7.45 -19.58
CA GLY A 279 2.81 7.17 -19.17
C GLY A 279 1.76 7.10 -20.28
N SER A 280 2.06 7.43 -21.54
CA SER A 280 1.16 7.19 -22.67
C SER A 280 1.24 5.74 -23.12
N TYR A 281 0.11 5.16 -23.54
CA TYR A 281 0.07 3.77 -24.00
C TYR A 281 0.77 3.60 -25.35
N THR A 282 1.54 2.51 -25.47
CA THR A 282 2.39 2.19 -26.63
C THR A 282 1.98 0.91 -27.33
N GLY A 283 1.04 0.14 -26.78
CA GLY A 283 0.57 -1.12 -27.35
C GLY A 283 -0.73 -1.61 -26.71
N LEU A 284 -1.27 -2.69 -27.24
CA LEU A 284 -2.54 -3.30 -26.83
C LEU A 284 -2.37 -4.62 -26.04
N ASP A 285 -1.19 -5.18 -26.04
CA ASP A 285 -0.91 -6.42 -25.32
C ASP A 285 -0.63 -6.14 -23.85
N PHE A 286 -1.45 -6.70 -22.97
CA PHE A 286 -1.29 -6.52 -21.54
C PHE A 286 0.02 -7.12 -21.04
N VAL A 287 0.75 -6.34 -20.27
CA VAL A 287 1.92 -6.78 -19.50
C VAL A 287 1.53 -7.01 -18.04
N GLN A 288 2.25 -7.87 -17.34
CA GLN A 288 1.93 -8.23 -15.97
C GLN A 288 3.17 -8.22 -15.07
N SER A 289 2.99 -7.67 -13.88
CA SER A 289 3.86 -7.92 -12.73
C SER A 289 3.13 -8.74 -11.67
N ARG A 290 3.86 -9.56 -10.94
CA ARG A 290 3.33 -10.43 -9.88
C ARG A 290 4.17 -10.27 -8.63
N LEU A 291 3.50 -9.95 -7.53
CA LEU A 291 4.11 -9.85 -6.21
C LEU A 291 3.48 -10.87 -5.28
N LYS A 292 4.30 -11.60 -4.53
CA LYS A 292 3.89 -12.54 -3.50
C LYS A 292 4.59 -12.18 -2.20
N ASN A 293 3.82 -12.10 -1.12
CA ASN A 293 4.34 -11.84 0.22
C ASN A 293 3.84 -12.93 1.16
N LEU A 294 4.76 -13.63 1.79
CA LEU A 294 4.48 -14.51 2.92
C LEU A 294 4.99 -13.82 4.19
N ARG A 295 4.15 -13.69 5.19
CA ARG A 295 4.51 -13.07 6.47
C ARG A 295 4.08 -13.95 7.63
N PHE A 296 4.97 -14.08 8.58
CA PHE A 296 4.71 -14.64 9.90
C PHE A 296 5.00 -13.57 10.95
N SER A 297 4.12 -13.43 11.94
CA SER A 297 4.34 -12.57 13.09
C SER A 297 3.85 -13.22 14.37
N SER A 298 4.59 -13.04 15.44
CA SER A 298 4.25 -13.51 16.78
C SER A 298 4.51 -12.40 17.77
N GLU A 299 3.55 -12.13 18.63
CA GLU A 299 3.63 -11.10 19.67
C GLU A 299 3.05 -11.63 20.97
N ALA A 300 3.69 -11.29 22.08
CA ALA A 300 3.19 -11.54 23.42
C ALA A 300 3.19 -10.25 24.24
N ASN A 301 2.11 -10.02 24.99
CA ASN A 301 1.99 -8.94 25.96
C ASN A 301 1.95 -9.54 27.37
N ILE A 302 2.90 -9.16 28.20
CA ILE A 302 3.16 -9.77 29.52
C ILE A 302 3.04 -8.71 30.60
N PRO A 303 1.89 -8.62 31.31
CA PRO A 303 1.78 -7.77 32.48
C PRO A 303 2.67 -8.30 33.62
N PHE A 304 3.42 -7.41 34.27
CA PHE A 304 4.19 -7.76 35.47
C PHE A 304 4.39 -6.52 36.34
N LYS A 305 4.85 -6.73 37.57
CA LYS A 305 5.13 -5.67 38.52
C LYS A 305 6.59 -5.68 38.94
N LEU A 306 7.27 -4.55 38.69
CA LEU A 306 8.63 -4.31 39.13
C LEU A 306 8.69 -2.92 39.82
N GLY A 307 8.25 -2.87 41.08
CA GLY A 307 8.02 -1.61 41.79
C GLY A 307 6.78 -0.87 41.29
N VAL A 308 6.60 -0.74 39.99
CA VAL A 308 5.43 -0.17 39.30
C VAL A 308 4.85 -1.20 38.32
N ASP A 309 3.66 -0.94 37.81
CA ASP A 309 3.02 -1.80 36.85
C ASP A 309 3.65 -1.63 35.46
N ASN A 310 3.89 -2.76 34.79
CA ASN A 310 4.51 -2.83 33.49
C ASN A 310 3.70 -3.76 32.57
N VAL A 311 3.72 -3.48 31.28
CA VAL A 311 3.31 -4.42 30.24
C VAL A 311 4.44 -4.55 29.24
N LEU A 312 5.12 -5.70 29.28
CA LEU A 312 6.18 -6.03 28.34
C LEU A 312 5.58 -6.63 27.07
N THR A 313 5.87 -6.02 25.92
CA THR A 313 5.56 -6.57 24.61
C THR A 313 6.82 -7.09 23.98
N VAL A 314 6.81 -8.35 23.56
CA VAL A 314 7.88 -8.97 22.78
C VAL A 314 7.29 -9.51 21.48
N GLY A 315 8.02 -9.34 20.38
CA GLY A 315 7.54 -9.79 19.09
C GLY A 315 8.66 -10.21 18.15
N ALA A 316 8.30 -11.05 17.20
CA ALA A 316 9.16 -11.50 16.12
C ALA A 316 8.36 -11.55 14.82
N GLU A 317 9.02 -11.23 13.71
CA GLU A 317 8.42 -11.24 12.38
C GLU A 317 9.37 -11.85 11.36
N PHE A 318 8.78 -12.47 10.35
CA PHE A 318 9.46 -12.91 9.14
C PHE A 318 8.62 -12.54 7.93
N THR A 319 9.27 -12.05 6.89
CA THR A 319 8.62 -11.74 5.60
C THR A 319 9.47 -12.27 4.46
N ASP A 320 8.85 -12.96 3.49
CA ASP A 320 9.44 -13.39 2.22
C ASP A 320 8.64 -12.76 1.08
N SER A 321 9.27 -11.85 0.35
CA SER A 321 8.67 -11.10 -0.76
C SER A 321 9.30 -11.53 -2.07
N LYS A 322 8.47 -11.85 -3.08
CA LYS A 322 8.90 -12.29 -4.42
C LYS A 322 8.18 -11.50 -5.48
N LEU A 323 8.94 -10.83 -6.32
CA LEU A 323 8.48 -10.06 -7.46
C LEU A 323 8.87 -10.76 -8.75
N ASP A 324 7.95 -10.77 -9.71
CA ASP A 324 8.20 -11.15 -11.10
C ASP A 324 7.60 -10.08 -12.01
N ASP A 325 8.47 -9.24 -12.58
CA ASP A 325 8.10 -8.14 -13.47
C ASP A 325 8.97 -8.15 -14.73
N PRO A 326 8.67 -9.06 -15.68
CA PRO A 326 9.47 -9.18 -16.89
C PRO A 326 9.37 -7.95 -17.79
N ALA A 327 8.26 -7.22 -17.77
CA ALA A 327 8.07 -6.05 -18.62
C ALA A 327 8.96 -4.89 -18.19
N SER A 328 9.01 -4.56 -16.92
CA SER A 328 9.86 -3.48 -16.41
C SER A 328 11.35 -3.80 -16.51
N ASN A 329 11.73 -5.07 -16.40
CA ASN A 329 13.11 -5.50 -16.52
C ASN A 329 13.55 -5.82 -17.95
N SER A 330 12.62 -5.94 -18.89
CA SER A 330 12.92 -6.13 -20.32
C SER A 330 13.20 -4.83 -21.05
N GLN A 331 13.05 -3.68 -20.39
CA GLN A 331 13.39 -2.38 -20.96
C GLN A 331 14.88 -2.33 -21.24
N GLY A 332 15.21 -2.70 -22.42
CA GLY A 332 16.55 -2.75 -22.89
C GLY A 332 16.82 -1.69 -23.92
N PHE A 333 18.04 -1.62 -24.22
CA PHE A 333 18.66 -0.81 -25.25
C PHE A 333 18.05 -1.04 -26.64
N LYS A 334 17.34 -2.15 -26.87
CA LYS A 334 16.65 -2.46 -28.14
C LYS A 334 15.56 -1.47 -28.50
N ASP A 335 14.82 -0.96 -27.51
CA ASP A 335 13.70 -0.04 -27.78
C ASP A 335 14.16 1.34 -28.24
N GLN A 336 15.47 1.62 -28.16
CA GLN A 336 16.09 2.87 -28.58
C GLN A 336 16.92 2.72 -29.86
N GLY A 337 16.87 1.58 -30.55
CA GLY A 337 17.64 1.31 -31.76
C GLY A 337 19.14 1.20 -31.54
N LYS A 338 19.60 1.04 -30.31
CA LYS A 338 21.00 0.84 -29.96
C LYS A 338 21.27 -0.59 -29.57
N THR A 339 22.24 -1.20 -30.23
CA THR A 339 22.67 -2.58 -29.94
C THR A 339 23.84 -2.65 -28.97
N ASP A 340 24.47 -1.51 -28.69
CA ASP A 340 25.66 -1.46 -27.86
C ASP A 340 25.27 -1.21 -26.40
N VAL A 341 25.41 -2.23 -25.65
CA VAL A 341 25.23 -2.28 -24.21
C VAL A 341 26.49 -1.75 -23.56
N PHE A 342 26.37 -1.01 -22.47
CA PHE A 342 27.52 -0.70 -21.63
C PHE A 342 28.22 -1.99 -21.20
N ASP A 343 29.54 -1.97 -21.19
CA ASP A 343 30.33 -3.13 -20.78
C ASP A 343 29.82 -3.73 -19.47
N GLY A 344 29.48 -5.02 -19.48
CA GLY A 344 29.03 -5.78 -18.33
C GLY A 344 27.54 -5.83 -18.09
N ILE A 345 26.67 -5.19 -18.90
CA ILE A 345 25.23 -5.28 -18.75
C ILE A 345 24.64 -6.25 -19.78
N SER A 346 23.98 -7.29 -19.29
CA SER A 346 23.31 -8.27 -20.15
C SER A 346 22.11 -7.67 -20.88
N ALA A 347 21.96 -7.98 -22.16
CA ALA A 347 20.74 -7.67 -22.92
C ALA A 347 19.55 -8.52 -22.47
N VAL A 348 19.79 -9.67 -21.84
CA VAL A 348 18.78 -10.55 -21.25
C VAL A 348 18.86 -10.38 -19.75
N ARG A 349 17.79 -9.81 -19.18
CA ARG A 349 17.70 -9.50 -17.76
C ARG A 349 16.52 -10.22 -17.14
N GLY A 350 16.71 -10.72 -15.92
CA GLY A 350 15.67 -11.41 -15.19
C GLY A 350 14.57 -10.47 -14.69
N GLY A 351 13.30 -10.89 -14.81
CA GLY A 351 12.14 -10.19 -14.22
C GLY A 351 11.95 -10.49 -12.75
N LYS A 352 12.77 -11.33 -12.12
CA LYS A 352 12.55 -11.85 -10.78
C LYS A 352 13.46 -11.19 -9.75
N ALA A 353 12.87 -10.80 -8.64
CA ALA A 353 13.58 -10.33 -7.46
C ALA A 353 12.93 -10.92 -6.20
N SER A 354 13.71 -11.12 -5.16
CA SER A 354 13.21 -11.61 -3.87
C SER A 354 13.94 -10.95 -2.72
N GLN A 355 13.24 -10.78 -1.61
CA GLN A 355 13.80 -10.16 -0.40
C GLN A 355 13.19 -10.84 0.82
N ARG A 356 14.02 -11.10 1.84
CA ARG A 356 13.61 -11.64 3.12
C ARG A 356 13.95 -10.67 4.23
N ASN A 357 13.05 -10.54 5.18
CA ASN A 357 13.24 -9.72 6.36
C ASN A 357 12.92 -10.51 7.63
N TRP A 358 13.83 -10.46 8.61
CA TRP A 358 13.65 -10.98 9.96
C TRP A 358 13.63 -9.80 10.91
N ALA A 359 12.75 -9.84 11.89
CA ALA A 359 12.70 -8.80 12.90
C ALA A 359 12.38 -9.36 14.27
N ALA A 360 12.90 -8.71 15.29
CA ALA A 360 12.52 -8.92 16.68
C ALA A 360 12.41 -7.57 17.38
N TYR A 361 11.46 -7.42 18.28
CA TYR A 361 11.25 -6.17 19.01
C TYR A 361 10.81 -6.42 20.44
N VAL A 362 11.11 -5.46 21.29
CA VAL A 362 10.68 -5.41 22.69
C VAL A 362 10.25 -3.98 23.02
N GLU A 363 9.17 -3.86 23.78
CA GLU A 363 8.62 -2.60 24.27
C GLU A 363 8.14 -2.83 25.70
N ASP A 364 8.42 -1.92 26.62
CA ASP A 364 7.86 -1.94 27.96
C ASP A 364 7.01 -0.70 28.19
N ASN A 365 5.72 -0.88 28.47
CA ASN A 365 4.84 0.19 28.90
C ASN A 365 4.88 0.26 30.43
N ILE A 366 5.66 1.21 30.94
CA ILE A 366 5.91 1.42 32.37
C ILE A 366 4.93 2.46 32.89
N SER A 367 4.04 2.08 33.79
CA SER A 367 3.16 2.98 34.52
C SER A 367 3.88 3.55 35.73
N LEU A 368 4.65 4.64 35.53
CA LEU A 368 5.36 5.31 36.62
C LEU A 368 4.41 5.82 37.71
N THR A 369 3.24 6.29 37.28
CA THR A 369 2.08 6.60 38.11
C THR A 369 0.82 6.29 37.30
N ASP A 370 -0.37 6.36 37.91
CA ASP A 370 -1.67 6.19 37.21
C ASP A 370 -1.85 7.20 36.06
N LYS A 371 -1.10 8.31 36.09
CA LYS A 371 -1.17 9.42 35.12
C LYS A 371 0.03 9.53 34.20
N THR A 372 1.09 8.78 34.47
CA THR A 372 2.39 8.94 33.80
C THR A 372 2.89 7.61 33.28
N HIS A 373 3.10 7.54 31.97
CA HIS A 373 3.63 6.36 31.29
C HIS A 373 4.91 6.68 30.55
N LEU A 374 5.86 5.78 30.63
CA LEU A 374 7.12 5.79 29.90
C LEU A 374 7.20 4.50 29.08
N ILE A 375 7.49 4.61 27.78
CA ILE A 375 7.44 3.46 26.87
C ILE A 375 8.74 3.40 26.06
N PRO A 376 9.82 2.82 26.64
CA PRO A 376 11.02 2.48 25.88
C PRO A 376 10.75 1.28 24.97
N ALA A 377 11.34 1.31 23.79
CA ALA A 377 11.21 0.23 22.82
C ALA A 377 12.46 0.13 21.94
N ILE A 378 12.73 -1.05 21.43
CA ILE A 378 13.78 -1.28 20.45
C ILE A 378 13.38 -2.41 19.51
N ARG A 379 13.71 -2.23 18.24
CA ARG A 379 13.51 -3.23 17.19
C ARG A 379 14.81 -3.46 16.44
N PHE A 380 15.07 -4.71 16.13
CA PHE A 380 16.10 -5.16 15.21
C PHE A 380 15.44 -5.72 13.95
N ASP A 381 15.91 -5.29 12.78
CA ASP A 381 15.55 -5.84 11.47
C ASP A 381 16.81 -6.32 10.76
N HIS A 382 16.71 -7.46 10.09
CA HIS A 382 17.72 -7.92 9.15
C HIS A 382 17.07 -8.21 7.81
N ASN A 383 17.50 -7.46 6.80
CA ASN A 383 17.02 -7.58 5.44
C ASN A 383 18.09 -8.24 4.57
N SER A 384 17.71 -9.21 3.73
CA SER A 384 18.64 -9.98 2.89
C SER A 384 19.46 -9.11 1.94
N ASP A 385 18.93 -7.96 1.53
CA ASP A 385 19.54 -7.10 0.52
C ASP A 385 20.31 -5.92 1.14
N SER A 386 19.72 -5.28 2.15
CA SER A 386 20.25 -4.03 2.73
C SER A 386 20.88 -4.19 4.11
N GLY A 387 20.91 -5.41 4.66
CA GLY A 387 21.54 -5.72 5.93
C GLY A 387 20.69 -5.37 7.15
N SER A 388 21.35 -5.05 8.25
CA SER A 388 20.72 -4.91 9.57
C SER A 388 20.44 -3.46 9.93
N ASN A 389 19.37 -3.23 10.67
CA ASN A 389 18.99 -1.93 11.21
C ASN A 389 18.42 -2.06 12.64
N TRP A 390 18.74 -1.08 13.49
CA TRP A 390 18.17 -0.91 14.83
C TRP A 390 17.26 0.31 14.87
N SER A 391 16.07 0.16 15.44
CA SER A 391 15.06 1.21 15.58
C SER A 391 14.68 1.38 17.05
N PRO A 392 15.44 2.16 17.84
CA PRO A 392 15.07 2.50 19.20
C PRO A 392 13.97 3.58 19.20
N ALA A 393 13.14 3.58 20.24
CA ALA A 393 12.15 4.59 20.52
C ALA A 393 11.95 4.80 22.02
N LEU A 394 11.58 6.00 22.39
CA LEU A 394 11.17 6.36 23.74
C LEU A 394 9.94 7.27 23.65
N ASN A 395 8.83 6.81 24.19
CA ASN A 395 7.59 7.57 24.26
C ASN A 395 7.24 7.86 25.72
N PHE A 396 6.58 9.00 25.91
CA PHE A 396 6.15 9.50 27.21
C PHE A 396 4.73 10.03 27.10
N SER A 397 3.92 9.80 28.11
CA SER A 397 2.62 10.44 28.26
C SER A 397 2.35 10.81 29.71
N HIS A 398 1.73 11.98 29.92
CA HIS A 398 1.37 12.47 31.23
C HIS A 398 0.03 13.19 31.19
N GLN A 399 -0.89 12.77 32.08
CA GLN A 399 -2.19 13.40 32.28
C GLN A 399 -2.08 14.54 33.28
N ILE A 400 -2.34 15.77 32.85
CA ILE A 400 -2.37 16.97 33.69
C ILE A 400 -3.81 17.32 34.02
N GLY A 401 -4.20 17.16 35.28
CA GLY A 401 -5.59 17.33 35.68
C GLY A 401 -6.52 16.37 34.95
N GLU A 402 -7.77 16.81 34.69
CA GLU A 402 -8.78 15.98 34.01
C GLU A 402 -8.81 16.19 32.49
N ASN A 403 -8.32 17.33 31.99
CA ASN A 403 -8.58 17.79 30.62
C ASN A 403 -7.34 17.81 29.71
N TRP A 404 -6.14 17.65 30.24
CA TRP A 404 -4.92 17.77 29.46
C TRP A 404 -4.11 16.48 29.45
N LEU A 405 -3.80 15.98 28.25
CA LEU A 405 -2.89 14.87 28.05
C LEU A 405 -1.68 15.35 27.22
N VAL A 406 -0.50 15.35 27.83
CA VAL A 406 0.77 15.65 27.15
C VAL A 406 1.40 14.35 26.68
N LYS A 407 1.77 14.30 25.41
CA LYS A 407 2.51 13.18 24.81
C LYS A 407 3.74 13.70 24.10
N GLY A 408 4.82 12.94 24.20
CA GLY A 408 6.06 13.22 23.49
C GLY A 408 6.80 11.93 23.20
N GLY A 409 7.70 11.98 22.24
CA GLY A 409 8.49 10.81 21.90
C GLY A 409 9.59 11.13 20.91
N VAL A 410 10.61 10.27 20.91
CA VAL A 410 11.68 10.25 19.94
C VAL A 410 11.82 8.80 19.45
N ALA A 411 11.95 8.64 18.13
CA ALA A 411 12.10 7.34 17.52
C ALA A 411 13.01 7.42 16.30
N ARG A 412 13.82 6.38 16.10
CA ARG A 412 14.52 6.19 14.85
C ARG A 412 13.64 5.33 13.94
N ALA A 413 13.39 5.85 12.75
CA ALA A 413 12.69 5.14 11.69
C ALA A 413 13.65 4.77 10.56
N TYR A 414 13.28 3.79 9.76
CA TYR A 414 14.04 3.41 8.59
C TYR A 414 13.13 2.92 7.45
N LYS A 415 13.70 2.91 6.25
CA LYS A 415 13.08 2.34 5.06
C LYS A 415 14.11 1.50 4.32
N ALA A 416 13.86 0.22 4.20
CA ALA A 416 14.65 -0.66 3.36
C ALA A 416 14.41 -0.34 1.88
N PRO A 417 15.42 -0.46 1.02
CA PRO A 417 15.22 -0.39 -0.42
C PRO A 417 14.21 -1.44 -0.89
N ASN A 418 13.41 -1.10 -1.90
CA ASN A 418 12.44 -2.03 -2.47
C ASN A 418 13.08 -2.98 -3.50
N LEU A 419 12.30 -3.96 -3.96
CA LEU A 419 12.74 -5.01 -4.88
C LEU A 419 13.21 -4.48 -6.25
N TYR A 420 12.76 -3.31 -6.69
CA TYR A 420 13.27 -2.68 -7.91
C TYR A 420 14.60 -1.97 -7.68
N GLN A 421 14.73 -1.29 -6.55
CA GLN A 421 15.95 -0.54 -6.21
C GLN A 421 17.17 -1.44 -6.00
N THR A 422 16.97 -2.62 -5.44
CA THR A 422 18.07 -3.57 -5.17
C THR A 422 18.37 -4.52 -6.33
N ASN A 423 17.49 -4.57 -7.35
CA ASN A 423 17.67 -5.48 -8.48
C ASN A 423 18.56 -4.85 -9.57
N PRO A 424 19.80 -5.33 -9.78
CA PRO A 424 20.68 -4.79 -10.82
C PRO A 424 20.16 -5.02 -12.24
N ASP A 425 19.23 -5.95 -12.43
CA ASP A 425 18.57 -6.18 -13.71
C ASP A 425 17.50 -5.13 -14.04
N PHE A 426 17.07 -4.34 -13.04
CA PHE A 426 16.12 -3.25 -13.25
C PHE A 426 16.85 -2.04 -13.83
N ILE A 427 16.43 -1.58 -15.02
CA ILE A 427 16.96 -0.41 -15.68
C ILE A 427 15.84 0.51 -16.09
N LEU A 428 16.00 1.79 -15.80
CA LEU A 428 15.10 2.85 -16.19
C LEU A 428 15.88 3.90 -17.01
N TYR A 429 15.39 4.20 -18.19
CA TYR A 429 15.97 5.23 -19.06
C TYR A 429 15.44 6.61 -18.72
N THR A 430 16.28 7.64 -18.79
CA THR A 430 15.91 9.03 -18.58
C THR A 430 16.52 9.97 -19.60
N ARG A 431 15.85 11.08 -19.89
CA ARG A 431 16.33 12.18 -20.74
C ARG A 431 16.84 13.35 -19.90
N GLY A 432 17.82 13.11 -19.05
CA GLY A 432 18.50 14.14 -18.27
C GLY A 432 18.04 14.31 -16.83
N GLN A 433 16.84 13.87 -16.45
CA GLN A 433 16.41 13.91 -15.04
C GLN A 433 17.20 12.86 -14.24
N GLY A 434 17.90 13.33 -13.18
CA GLY A 434 18.71 12.48 -12.32
C GLY A 434 19.99 11.93 -12.96
N CYS A 435 20.37 12.39 -14.15
CA CYS A 435 21.72 12.15 -14.69
C CYS A 435 22.77 12.90 -13.85
N PRO A 436 24.05 12.47 -13.89
CA PRO A 436 25.11 13.20 -13.20
C PRO A 436 25.10 14.70 -13.53
N ILE A 437 25.39 15.53 -12.51
CA ILE A 437 25.23 17.00 -12.58
C ILE A 437 26.15 17.65 -13.62
N ASP A 438 27.26 17.01 -13.92
CA ASP A 438 28.27 17.37 -14.91
C ASP A 438 27.98 16.80 -16.30
N ALA A 439 26.94 16.00 -16.44
CA ALA A 439 26.52 15.52 -17.74
C ALA A 439 25.87 16.66 -18.55
N PRO A 440 26.21 16.84 -19.84
CA PRO A 440 25.53 17.82 -20.69
C PRO A 440 24.01 17.59 -20.69
N ASN A 441 23.22 18.67 -20.70
CA ASN A 441 21.74 18.62 -20.69
C ASN A 441 21.11 17.79 -21.81
N SER A 442 21.88 17.40 -22.81
CA SER A 442 21.48 16.51 -23.91
C SER A 442 21.77 15.04 -23.66
N VAL A 443 22.46 14.72 -22.55
CA VAL A 443 22.89 13.35 -22.26
C VAL A 443 21.71 12.56 -21.71
N ARG A 444 21.53 11.39 -22.27
CA ARG A 444 20.58 10.37 -21.84
C ARG A 444 21.33 9.41 -20.93
N CYS A 445 20.75 9.07 -19.81
CA CYS A 445 21.35 8.12 -18.89
C CYS A 445 20.38 7.03 -18.48
N TYR A 446 20.91 6.00 -17.82
CA TYR A 446 20.16 4.88 -17.31
C TYR A 446 20.33 4.79 -15.80
N TYR A 447 19.21 4.55 -15.11
CA TYR A 447 19.22 4.11 -13.72
C TYR A 447 19.24 2.62 -13.67
N MET A 448 20.05 2.09 -12.80
CA MET A 448 20.12 0.66 -12.50
C MET A 448 19.79 0.44 -11.03
N GLY A 449 19.15 -0.68 -10.73
CA GLY A 449 19.10 -1.18 -9.38
C GLY A 449 20.50 -1.46 -8.85
N ASN A 450 20.68 -1.33 -7.53
CA ASN A 450 21.96 -1.53 -6.87
C ASN A 450 21.78 -2.41 -5.63
N GLY A 451 22.33 -3.62 -5.67
CA GLY A 451 22.29 -4.57 -4.55
C GLY A 451 23.04 -4.15 -3.29
N ASN A 452 23.80 -3.04 -3.34
CA ASN A 452 24.57 -2.52 -2.21
C ASN A 452 23.91 -1.30 -1.54
N LEU A 453 22.65 -1.00 -1.86
CA LEU A 453 21.94 0.11 -1.24
C LEU A 453 21.75 -0.13 0.26
N LYS A 454 21.99 0.93 1.03
CA LYS A 454 21.71 0.94 2.48
C LYS A 454 20.30 1.45 2.75
N PRO A 455 19.69 1.10 3.89
CA PRO A 455 18.43 1.69 4.31
C PRO A 455 18.53 3.21 4.50
N GLU A 456 17.46 3.91 4.17
CA GLU A 456 17.25 5.28 4.61
C GLU A 456 16.91 5.30 6.11
N THR A 457 17.38 6.28 6.85
CA THR A 457 17.08 6.42 8.29
C THR A 457 16.76 7.86 8.64
N SER A 458 15.86 8.03 9.63
CA SER A 458 15.49 9.34 10.20
C SER A 458 15.23 9.22 11.71
N ILE A 459 15.26 10.36 12.39
CA ILE A 459 14.91 10.49 13.81
C ILE A 459 13.85 11.58 13.91
#